data_92560f0c974547cf1cfe86744daa1a38
#
_entry.id   92560f0c974547cf1cfe86744daa1a38
#
_cell.length_a   1.000
_cell.length_b   1.000
_cell.length_c   1.000
_cell.angle_alpha   90.00
_cell.angle_beta   90.00
_cell.angle_gamma   90.00
#
_symmetry.space_group_name_H-M   'P 1'
#
loop_
_entity.id
_entity.type
_entity.pdbx_description
1 polymer ?
#
loop_
_entity_poly.entity_id
_entity_poly.type
_entity_poly.pdbx_seq_one_letter_code
_entity_poly.pdbx_strand_id
1 'polypeptide(L)'
;MLELPQVRGTLTPQRILADLTWMRVGGPAEVLFQPADIEDLAGFLAALDPAIPVFAMGVGSNLIVRDGGISGVVIRLGRGFNGIAVHDDHIIAGAAALDAHVARKAADAGFNLTFLRTIPGTIGGAVRMNAGCYGDYVADVLASVTIVTRQGEIKELAPAELGLGYRQSTLPDGAVIVSARFDPPRDALDVLHARMADQLAKRDDTQPTKDRTAGSTFRNPAGF
;
A
#
# COMPACT_ATOMS: atom_id res chain seq x y z
N MET A 1 19.84 19.13 12.11
CA MET A 1 19.22 18.87 10.79
C MET A 1 19.77 17.53 10.35
N LEU A 2 18.93 16.60 9.87
CA LEU A 2 19.42 15.30 9.42
C LEU A 2 20.37 15.50 8.21
N GLU A 3 21.50 14.79 8.22
CA GLU A 3 22.32 14.66 7.01
C GLU A 3 21.67 13.62 6.12
N LEU A 4 21.24 14.05 4.93
CA LEU A 4 20.48 13.21 4.00
C LEU A 4 21.25 13.04 2.70
N PRO A 5 21.19 11.84 2.10
CA PRO A 5 21.75 11.60 0.77
C PRO A 5 21.11 12.50 -0.30
N GLN A 6 21.84 12.74 -1.39
CA GLN A 6 21.28 13.38 -2.58
C GLN A 6 20.30 12.43 -3.28
N VAL A 7 19.24 13.01 -3.83
CA VAL A 7 18.15 12.28 -4.51
C VAL A 7 17.80 12.92 -5.86
N ARG A 8 17.20 12.16 -6.74
CA ARG A 8 16.57 12.66 -7.97
C ARG A 8 15.11 13.07 -7.72
N GLY A 9 14.48 12.44 -6.74
CA GLY A 9 13.14 12.76 -6.27
C GLY A 9 13.09 14.02 -5.43
N THR A 10 12.19 14.09 -4.47
CA THR A 10 11.96 15.28 -3.65
C THR A 10 12.09 14.98 -2.17
N LEU A 11 12.90 15.78 -1.47
CA LEU A 11 12.96 15.83 -0.01
C LEU A 11 12.25 17.10 0.47
N THR A 12 11.28 16.95 1.35
CA THR A 12 10.51 18.07 1.92
C THR A 12 10.65 18.03 3.44
N PRO A 13 11.48 18.92 4.05
CA PRO A 13 11.62 19.01 5.50
C PRO A 13 10.30 19.50 6.13
N GLN A 14 10.04 19.03 7.35
CA GLN A 14 8.91 19.48 8.18
C GLN A 14 7.56 19.47 7.44
N ARG A 15 7.36 18.45 6.61
CA ARG A 15 6.15 18.32 5.78
C ARG A 15 4.95 17.94 6.65
N ILE A 16 3.98 18.84 6.81
CA ILE A 16 2.71 18.53 7.49
C ILE A 16 2.02 17.37 6.79
N LEU A 17 1.62 16.34 7.56
CA LEU A 17 1.01 15.13 7.04
C LEU A 17 -0.51 15.15 7.05
N ALA A 18 -1.14 16.09 7.72
CA ALA A 18 -2.60 16.19 7.85
C ALA A 18 -3.33 16.14 6.50
N ASP A 19 -2.85 16.84 5.47
CA ASP A 19 -3.45 16.86 4.14
C ASP A 19 -3.16 15.60 3.31
N LEU A 20 -2.27 14.73 3.79
CA LEU A 20 -1.90 13.45 3.19
C LEU A 20 -2.58 12.25 3.88
N THR A 21 -3.32 12.46 4.97
CA THR A 21 -4.07 11.43 5.68
C THR A 21 -5.56 11.52 5.39
N TRP A 22 -6.25 10.39 5.44
CA TRP A 22 -7.70 10.36 5.28
C TRP A 22 -8.42 11.19 6.35
N MET A 23 -7.99 11.07 7.60
CA MET A 23 -8.61 11.78 8.74
C MET A 23 -8.30 13.28 8.77
N ARG A 24 -7.39 13.76 7.92
CA ARG A 24 -6.94 15.16 7.85
C ARG A 24 -6.36 15.68 9.17
N VAL A 25 -5.75 14.79 9.93
CA VAL A 25 -5.00 15.10 11.14
C VAL A 25 -3.56 14.60 11.01
N GLY A 26 -2.64 15.22 11.74
CA GLY A 26 -1.25 14.80 11.83
C GLY A 26 -0.25 15.94 11.75
N GLY A 27 0.74 15.88 12.61
CA GLY A 27 1.91 16.76 12.61
C GLY A 27 2.85 16.48 11.43
N PRO A 28 4.06 17.09 11.47
CA PRO A 28 5.00 17.00 10.36
C PRO A 28 5.71 15.64 10.28
N ALA A 29 6.02 15.19 9.07
CA ALA A 29 7.19 14.34 8.86
C ALA A 29 8.43 15.19 9.09
N GLU A 30 9.42 14.68 9.84
CA GLU A 30 10.69 15.39 9.97
C GLU A 30 11.29 15.65 8.57
N VAL A 31 11.27 14.61 7.71
CA VAL A 31 11.50 14.73 6.27
C VAL A 31 10.53 13.81 5.52
N LEU A 32 9.84 14.33 4.51
CA LEU A 32 9.12 13.51 3.53
C LEU A 32 10.00 13.29 2.31
N PHE A 33 10.29 12.03 1.97
CA PHE A 33 10.96 11.64 0.74
C PHE A 33 9.96 11.06 -0.26
N GLN A 34 9.98 11.61 -1.47
CA GLN A 34 9.22 11.11 -2.62
C GLN A 34 10.22 10.70 -3.70
N PRO A 35 10.61 9.42 -3.79
CA PRO A 35 11.57 8.94 -4.77
C PRO A 35 11.04 9.07 -6.20
N ALA A 36 11.94 9.34 -7.14
CA ALA A 36 11.62 9.41 -8.56
C ALA A 36 11.29 8.02 -9.13
N ASP A 37 12.09 7.02 -8.76
CA ASP A 37 11.99 5.63 -9.17
C ASP A 37 12.65 4.69 -8.15
N ILE A 38 12.75 3.41 -8.50
CA ILE A 38 13.26 2.38 -7.59
C ILE A 38 14.76 2.53 -7.34
N GLU A 39 15.54 2.97 -8.32
CA GLU A 39 16.97 3.21 -8.19
C GLU A 39 17.27 4.38 -7.26
N ASP A 40 16.46 5.43 -7.34
CA ASP A 40 16.54 6.60 -6.45
C ASP A 40 16.22 6.20 -5.00
N LEU A 41 15.17 5.39 -4.80
CA LEU A 41 14.82 4.83 -3.50
C LEU A 41 15.94 3.95 -2.95
N ALA A 42 16.47 3.05 -3.76
CA ALA A 42 17.52 2.11 -3.37
C ALA A 42 18.82 2.85 -2.99
N GLY A 43 19.26 3.78 -3.83
CA GLY A 43 20.43 4.61 -3.56
C GLY A 43 20.29 5.45 -2.29
N PHE A 44 19.11 6.04 -2.07
CA PHE A 44 18.83 6.80 -0.86
C PHE A 44 18.90 5.93 0.39
N LEU A 45 18.22 4.77 0.41
CA LEU A 45 18.23 3.85 1.55
C LEU A 45 19.62 3.29 1.85
N ALA A 46 20.39 2.96 0.82
CA ALA A 46 21.77 2.46 0.98
C ALA A 46 22.69 3.50 1.64
N ALA A 47 22.51 4.78 1.30
CA ALA A 47 23.37 5.86 1.78
C ALA A 47 22.85 6.55 3.06
N LEU A 48 21.59 6.30 3.45
CA LEU A 48 21.01 6.91 4.64
C LEU A 48 21.60 6.27 5.90
N ASP A 49 22.01 7.11 6.88
CA ASP A 49 22.47 6.63 8.19
C ASP A 49 21.49 5.60 8.80
N PRO A 50 21.95 4.38 9.14
CA PRO A 50 21.11 3.33 9.73
C PRO A 50 20.35 3.76 11.00
N ALA A 51 20.87 4.72 11.74
CA ALA A 51 20.22 5.25 12.95
C ALA A 51 18.98 6.09 12.66
N ILE A 52 18.81 6.58 11.42
CA ILE A 52 17.63 7.38 11.04
C ILE A 52 16.45 6.45 10.75
N PRO A 53 15.34 6.59 11.49
CA PRO A 53 14.15 5.78 11.26
C PRO A 53 13.53 6.04 9.87
N VAL A 54 12.98 4.99 9.28
CA VAL A 54 12.25 5.06 8.00
C VAL A 54 10.82 4.56 8.20
N PHE A 55 9.86 5.32 7.68
CA PHE A 55 8.44 4.97 7.70
C PHE A 55 7.84 5.07 6.29
N ALA A 56 7.40 3.94 5.73
CA ALA A 56 6.71 3.93 4.44
C ALA A 56 5.23 4.30 4.61
N MET A 57 4.75 5.25 3.83
CA MET A 57 3.37 5.76 3.85
C MET A 57 2.73 5.66 2.46
N GLY A 58 1.54 5.08 2.38
CA GLY A 58 0.70 5.13 1.18
C GLY A 58 -0.16 6.40 1.12
N VAL A 59 -1.45 6.22 0.75
CA VAL A 59 -2.41 7.35 0.71
C VAL A 59 -2.96 7.74 2.10
N GLY A 60 -2.45 7.15 3.18
CA GLY A 60 -2.83 7.51 4.55
C GLY A 60 -4.24 7.14 4.95
N SER A 61 -4.85 6.14 4.28
CA SER A 61 -6.24 5.72 4.54
C SER A 61 -6.41 4.93 5.85
N ASN A 62 -5.34 4.31 6.33
CA ASN A 62 -5.30 3.51 7.56
C ASN A 62 -4.26 4.04 8.55
N LEU A 63 -4.09 5.37 8.60
CA LEU A 63 -3.05 6.02 9.37
C LEU A 63 -3.62 7.22 10.13
N ILE A 64 -3.34 7.26 11.43
CA ILE A 64 -3.53 8.43 12.28
C ILE A 64 -2.17 8.89 12.76
N VAL A 65 -1.76 10.06 12.34
CA VAL A 65 -0.51 10.71 12.78
C VAL A 65 -0.84 11.66 13.91
N ARG A 66 -0.08 11.58 15.01
CA ARG A 66 -0.23 12.50 16.15
C ARG A 66 0.38 13.87 15.81
N ASP A 67 0.04 14.90 16.61
CA ASP A 67 0.50 16.29 16.41
C ASP A 67 2.02 16.44 16.44
N GLY A 68 2.72 15.60 17.20
CA GLY A 68 4.19 15.55 17.22
C GLY A 68 4.82 15.05 15.91
N GLY A 69 4.04 14.53 15.00
CA GLY A 69 4.51 14.05 13.70
C GLY A 69 5.26 12.73 13.74
N ILE A 70 6.12 12.52 12.76
CA ILE A 70 6.94 11.31 12.57
C ILE A 70 8.40 11.72 12.44
N SER A 71 9.24 11.20 13.34
CA SER A 71 10.70 11.41 13.30
C SER A 71 11.35 10.59 12.20
N GLY A 72 12.49 11.05 11.70
CA GLY A 72 13.23 10.43 10.62
C GLY A 72 12.63 10.70 9.26
N VAL A 73 12.68 9.72 8.36
CA VAL A 73 12.24 9.86 6.97
C VAL A 73 10.94 9.13 6.71
N VAL A 74 9.90 9.86 6.33
CA VAL A 74 8.67 9.29 5.77
C VAL A 74 8.84 9.13 4.28
N ILE A 75 8.74 7.91 3.76
CA ILE A 75 8.81 7.61 2.33
C ILE A 75 7.40 7.47 1.78
N ARG A 76 7.07 8.29 0.78
CA ARG A 76 5.80 8.21 0.06
C ARG A 76 6.03 8.01 -1.43
N LEU A 77 5.72 6.82 -1.91
CA LEU A 77 5.86 6.46 -3.31
C LEU A 77 4.89 7.25 -4.19
N GLY A 78 5.39 7.73 -5.31
CA GLY A 78 4.66 8.55 -6.26
C GLY A 78 4.34 7.81 -7.57
N ARG A 79 4.22 8.60 -8.66
CA ARG A 79 3.84 8.10 -9.99
C ARG A 79 4.77 7.04 -10.58
N GLY A 80 6.06 7.04 -10.22
CA GLY A 80 7.01 6.02 -10.66
C GLY A 80 6.68 4.61 -10.17
N PHE A 81 5.77 4.48 -9.18
CA PHE A 81 5.40 3.22 -8.53
C PHE A 81 3.92 2.88 -8.64
N ASN A 82 3.16 3.51 -9.56
CA ASN A 82 1.72 3.28 -9.70
C ASN A 82 1.31 2.52 -10.96
N GLY A 83 2.28 1.97 -11.69
CA GLY A 83 2.05 1.16 -12.88
C GLY A 83 1.23 -0.08 -12.57
N ILE A 84 0.38 -0.50 -13.52
CA ILE A 84 -0.37 -1.75 -13.47
C ILE A 84 -0.15 -2.45 -14.81
N ALA A 85 0.54 -3.57 -14.79
CA ALA A 85 0.76 -4.43 -15.94
C ALA A 85 -0.13 -5.68 -15.84
N VAL A 86 -0.85 -5.98 -16.90
CA VAL A 86 -1.66 -7.19 -17.04
C VAL A 86 -0.95 -8.11 -18.01
N HIS A 87 -0.66 -9.32 -17.56
CA HIS A 87 -0.08 -10.40 -18.35
C HIS A 87 -1.13 -11.49 -18.59
N ASP A 88 -0.79 -12.52 -19.37
CA ASP A 88 -1.73 -13.58 -19.71
C ASP A 88 -2.18 -14.41 -18.50
N ASP A 89 -1.36 -14.55 -17.47
CA ASP A 89 -1.58 -15.40 -16.31
C ASP A 89 -1.52 -14.65 -14.95
N HIS A 90 -1.07 -13.39 -14.94
CA HIS A 90 -0.89 -12.65 -13.69
C HIS A 90 -1.01 -11.13 -13.87
N ILE A 91 -1.04 -10.42 -12.75
CA ILE A 91 -1.01 -8.95 -12.69
C ILE A 91 0.15 -8.50 -11.84
N ILE A 92 0.91 -7.50 -12.32
CA ILE A 92 1.90 -6.79 -11.53
C ILE A 92 1.38 -5.37 -11.28
N ALA A 93 1.32 -4.99 -10.01
CA ALA A 93 0.89 -3.66 -9.61
C ALA A 93 1.95 -2.98 -8.73
N GLY A 94 2.30 -1.75 -9.08
CA GLY A 94 3.17 -0.91 -8.27
C GLY A 94 2.55 -0.57 -6.93
N ALA A 95 3.35 -0.43 -5.89
CA ALA A 95 2.89 -0.24 -4.52
C ALA A 95 2.08 1.05 -4.30
N ALA A 96 2.24 2.06 -5.16
CA ALA A 96 1.45 3.30 -5.16
C ALA A 96 0.19 3.23 -6.03
N ALA A 97 -0.07 2.11 -6.73
CA ALA A 97 -1.32 1.92 -7.47
C ALA A 97 -2.50 1.83 -6.49
N LEU A 98 -3.59 2.55 -6.81
CA LEU A 98 -4.80 2.51 -5.99
C LEU A 98 -5.48 1.15 -6.11
N ASP A 99 -5.85 0.55 -4.99
CA ASP A 99 -6.51 -0.76 -4.92
C ASP A 99 -7.72 -0.84 -5.85
N ALA A 100 -8.57 0.19 -5.84
CA ALA A 100 -9.75 0.26 -6.71
C ALA A 100 -9.42 0.35 -8.22
N HIS A 101 -8.26 0.88 -8.59
CA HIS A 101 -7.82 0.93 -9.99
C HIS A 101 -7.29 -0.43 -10.43
N VAL A 102 -6.55 -1.12 -9.54
CA VAL A 102 -6.08 -2.48 -9.79
C VAL A 102 -7.26 -3.43 -9.97
N ALA A 103 -8.27 -3.37 -9.05
CA ALA A 103 -9.48 -4.18 -9.14
C ALA A 103 -10.19 -4.04 -10.49
N ARG A 104 -10.39 -2.78 -10.96
CA ARG A 104 -11.05 -2.55 -12.26
C ARG A 104 -10.25 -3.09 -13.42
N LYS A 105 -8.95 -2.76 -13.47
CA LYS A 105 -8.09 -3.20 -14.57
C LYS A 105 -7.94 -4.72 -14.62
N ALA A 106 -7.95 -5.36 -13.45
CA ALA A 106 -7.97 -6.81 -13.31
C ALA A 106 -9.27 -7.41 -13.87
N ALA A 107 -10.42 -6.86 -13.46
CA ALA A 107 -11.73 -7.33 -13.92
C ALA A 107 -11.89 -7.16 -15.44
N ASP A 108 -11.43 -6.05 -16.02
CA ASP A 108 -11.44 -5.80 -17.47
C ASP A 108 -10.61 -6.84 -18.26
N ALA A 109 -9.69 -7.54 -17.57
CA ALA A 109 -8.88 -8.62 -18.12
C ALA A 109 -9.31 -10.04 -17.68
N GLY A 110 -10.43 -10.16 -16.98
CA GLY A 110 -10.98 -11.43 -16.51
C GLY A 110 -10.32 -12.00 -15.25
N PHE A 111 -9.61 -11.17 -14.48
CA PHE A 111 -8.96 -11.56 -13.23
C PHE A 111 -9.75 -11.10 -12.00
N ASN A 112 -9.97 -11.98 -11.04
CA ASN A 112 -10.73 -11.69 -9.84
C ASN A 112 -9.87 -11.08 -8.72
N LEU A 113 -9.75 -9.76 -8.74
CA LEU A 113 -9.27 -8.94 -7.63
C LEU A 113 -10.37 -8.00 -7.12
N THR A 114 -11.64 -8.41 -7.24
CA THR A 114 -12.81 -7.57 -6.96
C THR A 114 -12.86 -7.07 -5.52
N PHE A 115 -12.35 -7.82 -4.55
CA PHE A 115 -12.30 -7.44 -3.14
C PHE A 115 -11.51 -6.13 -2.90
N LEU A 116 -10.50 -5.84 -3.74
CA LEU A 116 -9.74 -4.58 -3.68
C LEU A 116 -10.58 -3.36 -4.05
N ARG A 117 -11.73 -3.54 -4.73
CA ARG A 117 -12.56 -2.43 -5.25
C ARG A 117 -13.04 -1.49 -4.15
N THR A 118 -13.30 -2.01 -2.97
CA THR A 118 -13.84 -1.23 -1.85
C THR A 118 -12.79 -0.89 -0.79
N ILE A 119 -11.55 -1.34 -0.93
CA ILE A 119 -10.47 -1.01 -0.01
C ILE A 119 -9.90 0.37 -0.37
N PRO A 120 -9.99 1.37 0.53
CA PRO A 120 -9.47 2.71 0.25
C PRO A 120 -7.97 2.75 0.53
N GLY A 121 -7.15 2.28 -0.40
CA GLY A 121 -5.72 2.15 -0.17
C GLY A 121 -4.91 2.10 -1.45
N THR A 122 -3.66 1.71 -1.28
CA THR A 122 -2.73 1.38 -2.35
C THR A 122 -2.16 0.00 -2.11
N ILE A 123 -1.70 -0.66 -3.16
CA ILE A 123 -1.19 -2.04 -3.14
C ILE A 123 -0.13 -2.26 -2.05
N GLY A 124 0.82 -1.33 -1.86
CA GLY A 124 1.81 -1.48 -0.79
C GLY A 124 1.18 -1.55 0.61
N GLY A 125 0.14 -0.73 0.85
CA GLY A 125 -0.64 -0.78 2.08
C GLY A 125 -1.49 -2.04 2.20
N ALA A 126 -2.10 -2.48 1.10
CA ALA A 126 -2.89 -3.71 1.06
C ALA A 126 -2.04 -4.95 1.39
N VAL A 127 -0.84 -5.07 0.82
CA VAL A 127 0.11 -6.14 1.15
C VAL A 127 0.57 -6.02 2.61
N ARG A 128 0.96 -4.82 3.06
CA ARG A 128 1.45 -4.59 4.45
C ARG A 128 0.43 -5.00 5.50
N MET A 129 -0.86 -4.80 5.22
CA MET A 129 -1.96 -5.10 6.14
C MET A 129 -2.63 -6.45 5.85
N ASN A 130 -2.13 -7.25 4.90
CA ASN A 130 -2.86 -8.39 4.37
C ASN A 130 -4.35 -8.04 4.25
N ALA A 131 -4.62 -6.99 3.47
CA ALA A 131 -5.95 -6.42 3.38
C ALA A 131 -6.94 -7.45 2.84
N GLY A 132 -8.14 -7.46 3.41
CA GLY A 132 -9.19 -8.39 2.99
C GLY A 132 -10.57 -7.78 3.20
N CYS A 133 -11.49 -8.16 2.31
CA CYS A 133 -12.88 -7.77 2.31
C CYS A 133 -13.72 -8.84 1.62
N TYR A 134 -14.95 -9.06 2.11
CA TYR A 134 -15.91 -10.02 1.53
C TYR A 134 -15.42 -11.49 1.50
N GLY A 135 -14.53 -11.86 2.42
CA GLY A 135 -14.00 -13.22 2.53
C GLY A 135 -12.68 -13.45 1.81
N ASP A 136 -12.27 -12.56 0.90
CA ASP A 136 -11.01 -12.64 0.15
C ASP A 136 -9.93 -11.77 0.80
N TYR A 137 -8.67 -12.21 0.73
CA TYR A 137 -7.50 -11.51 1.28
C TYR A 137 -6.38 -11.42 0.25
N VAL A 138 -5.48 -10.46 0.45
CA VAL A 138 -4.25 -10.36 -0.36
C VAL A 138 -3.48 -11.67 -0.34
N ALA A 139 -3.37 -12.35 0.81
CA ALA A 139 -2.67 -13.62 0.95
C ALA A 139 -3.19 -14.72 0.00
N ASP A 140 -4.48 -14.68 -0.38
CA ASP A 140 -5.09 -15.72 -1.20
C ASP A 140 -4.66 -15.65 -2.67
N VAL A 141 -4.16 -14.50 -3.11
CA VAL A 141 -3.87 -14.20 -4.52
C VAL A 141 -2.46 -13.65 -4.75
N LEU A 142 -1.71 -13.36 -3.69
CA LEU A 142 -0.36 -12.82 -3.78
C LEU A 142 0.63 -13.91 -4.22
N ALA A 143 1.36 -13.67 -5.30
CA ALA A 143 2.42 -14.56 -5.77
C ALA A 143 3.80 -14.12 -5.27
N SER A 144 4.10 -12.82 -5.30
CA SER A 144 5.34 -12.27 -4.78
C SER A 144 5.22 -10.76 -4.51
N VAL A 145 6.17 -10.21 -3.75
CA VAL A 145 6.36 -8.77 -3.61
C VAL A 145 7.81 -8.38 -3.88
N THR A 146 8.00 -7.26 -4.57
CA THR A 146 9.31 -6.62 -4.68
C THR A 146 9.42 -5.57 -3.59
N ILE A 147 10.51 -5.63 -2.85
CA ILE A 147 10.88 -4.65 -1.81
C ILE A 147 12.22 -4.02 -2.09
N VAL A 148 12.44 -2.84 -1.52
CA VAL A 148 13.78 -2.28 -1.33
C VAL A 148 14.10 -2.38 0.16
N THR A 149 15.20 -3.05 0.50
CA THR A 149 15.62 -3.23 1.90
C THR A 149 16.20 -1.94 2.47
N ARG A 150 16.41 -1.90 3.78
CA ARG A 150 17.07 -0.76 4.46
C ARG A 150 18.49 -0.51 3.92
N GLN A 151 19.15 -1.53 3.37
CA GLN A 151 20.47 -1.47 2.74
C GLN A 151 20.44 -1.09 1.25
N GLY A 152 19.24 -0.80 0.70
CA GLY A 152 19.06 -0.45 -0.71
C GLY A 152 19.06 -1.65 -1.67
N GLU A 153 19.03 -2.89 -1.16
CA GLU A 153 18.93 -4.06 -2.01
C GLU A 153 17.49 -4.24 -2.51
N ILE A 154 17.33 -4.50 -3.80
CA ILE A 154 16.05 -4.86 -4.39
C ILE A 154 15.89 -6.37 -4.26
N LYS A 155 14.84 -6.82 -3.58
CA LYS A 155 14.55 -8.24 -3.35
C LYS A 155 13.12 -8.57 -3.70
N GLU A 156 12.92 -9.78 -4.21
CA GLU A 156 11.61 -10.40 -4.35
C GLU A 156 11.40 -11.37 -3.19
N LEU A 157 10.25 -11.28 -2.53
CA LEU A 157 9.85 -12.15 -1.42
C LEU A 157 8.60 -12.93 -1.79
N ALA A 158 8.60 -14.22 -1.47
CA ALA A 158 7.41 -15.07 -1.57
C ALA A 158 6.44 -14.81 -0.41
N PRO A 159 5.14 -15.13 -0.55
CA PRO A 159 4.15 -14.96 0.52
C PRO A 159 4.52 -15.64 1.84
N ALA A 160 5.18 -16.79 1.78
CA ALA A 160 5.63 -17.54 2.95
C ALA A 160 6.67 -16.76 3.80
N GLU A 161 7.42 -15.84 3.19
CA GLU A 161 8.42 -15.01 3.86
C GLU A 161 7.80 -13.78 4.55
N LEU A 162 6.53 -13.48 4.23
CA LEU A 162 5.84 -12.29 4.72
C LEU A 162 5.05 -12.52 6.01
N GLY A 163 4.96 -13.75 6.52
CA GLY A 163 4.21 -14.04 7.75
C GLY A 163 2.80 -13.45 7.74
N LEU A 164 2.10 -13.56 6.59
CA LEU A 164 0.78 -12.98 6.38
C LEU A 164 -0.24 -13.53 7.38
N GLY A 165 -0.92 -12.63 8.08
CA GLY A 165 -1.96 -12.96 9.05
C GLY A 165 -3.07 -11.91 9.04
N TYR A 166 -4.00 -12.02 10.00
CA TYR A 166 -5.11 -11.07 10.08
C TYR A 166 -4.60 -9.64 10.33
N ARG A 167 -4.74 -8.76 9.32
CA ARG A 167 -4.30 -7.35 9.34
C ARG A 167 -2.82 -7.16 9.68
N GLN A 168 -1.99 -8.09 9.23
CA GLN A 168 -0.53 -8.00 9.44
C GLN A 168 0.27 -8.69 8.33
N SER A 169 1.49 -8.21 8.15
CA SER A 169 2.58 -8.89 7.45
C SER A 169 3.90 -8.59 8.16
N THR A 170 4.88 -9.45 7.99
CA THR A 170 6.23 -9.25 8.48
C THR A 170 7.13 -8.85 7.29
N LEU A 171 7.83 -7.75 7.44
CA LEU A 171 8.83 -7.28 6.47
C LEU A 171 10.15 -7.06 7.21
N PRO A 172 11.29 -7.15 6.54
CA PRO A 172 12.55 -6.67 7.09
C PRO A 172 12.43 -5.22 7.56
N ASP A 173 13.07 -4.88 8.67
CA ASP A 173 13.01 -3.53 9.26
C ASP A 173 13.44 -2.47 8.23
N GLY A 174 12.64 -1.41 8.11
CA GLY A 174 12.87 -0.32 7.18
C GLY A 174 12.72 -0.65 5.70
N ALA A 175 12.26 -1.88 5.36
CA ALA A 175 11.99 -2.24 3.98
C ALA A 175 10.75 -1.54 3.43
N VAL A 176 10.80 -1.20 2.15
CA VAL A 176 9.71 -0.53 1.42
C VAL A 176 9.21 -1.45 0.31
N ILE A 177 7.91 -1.77 0.31
CA ILE A 177 7.27 -2.49 -0.79
C ILE A 177 7.18 -1.54 -1.99
N VAL A 178 7.62 -2.00 -3.17
CA VAL A 178 7.60 -1.20 -4.41
C VAL A 178 6.67 -1.77 -5.47
N SER A 179 6.41 -3.07 -5.48
CA SER A 179 5.40 -3.71 -6.33
C SER A 179 4.94 -5.04 -5.75
N ALA A 180 3.82 -5.55 -6.25
CA ALA A 180 3.32 -6.88 -5.94
C ALA A 180 2.86 -7.57 -7.23
N ARG A 181 3.10 -8.88 -7.32
CA ARG A 181 2.56 -9.78 -8.32
C ARG A 181 1.41 -10.57 -7.71
N PHE A 182 0.32 -10.63 -8.45
CA PHE A 182 -0.89 -11.38 -8.09
C PHE A 182 -1.19 -12.42 -9.15
N ASP A 183 -1.50 -13.65 -8.73
CA ASP A 183 -1.97 -14.77 -9.56
C ASP A 183 -3.43 -15.10 -9.19
N PRO A 184 -4.40 -14.20 -9.45
CA PRO A 184 -5.77 -14.38 -9.04
C PRO A 184 -6.52 -15.34 -9.97
N PRO A 185 -7.59 -15.98 -9.49
CA PRO A 185 -8.46 -16.80 -10.33
C PRO A 185 -9.13 -15.95 -11.41
N ARG A 186 -9.54 -16.60 -12.50
CA ARG A 186 -10.30 -15.96 -13.59
C ARG A 186 -11.79 -16.18 -13.44
N ASP A 187 -12.55 -15.21 -13.97
CA ASP A 187 -14.01 -15.29 -14.06
C ASP A 187 -14.50 -14.51 -15.30
N ALA A 188 -15.76 -14.64 -15.66
CA ALA A 188 -16.35 -13.88 -16.76
C ALA A 188 -16.40 -12.38 -16.41
N LEU A 189 -16.18 -11.51 -17.40
CA LEU A 189 -16.08 -10.07 -17.19
C LEU A 189 -17.35 -9.47 -16.57
N ASP A 190 -18.52 -9.88 -17.07
CA ASP A 190 -19.82 -9.45 -16.57
C ASP A 190 -20.04 -9.84 -15.10
N VAL A 191 -19.61 -11.06 -14.71
CA VAL A 191 -19.66 -11.53 -13.32
C VAL A 191 -18.75 -10.67 -12.41
N LEU A 192 -17.52 -10.37 -12.85
CA LEU A 192 -16.60 -9.56 -12.07
C LEU A 192 -17.10 -8.12 -11.90
N HIS A 193 -17.63 -7.51 -12.97
CA HIS A 193 -18.20 -6.17 -12.91
C HIS A 193 -19.46 -6.11 -12.03
N ALA A 194 -20.35 -7.09 -12.14
CA ALA A 194 -21.53 -7.20 -11.28
C ALA A 194 -21.12 -7.34 -9.80
N ARG A 195 -20.15 -8.22 -9.50
CA ARG A 195 -19.63 -8.39 -8.13
C ARG A 195 -19.07 -7.10 -7.54
N MET A 196 -18.29 -6.33 -8.32
CA MET A 196 -17.78 -5.02 -7.86
C MET A 196 -18.90 -4.00 -7.61
N ALA A 197 -19.95 -3.98 -8.45
CA ALA A 197 -21.10 -3.12 -8.27
C ALA A 197 -21.87 -3.47 -6.98
N ASP A 198 -22.13 -4.74 -6.75
CA ASP A 198 -22.81 -5.24 -5.52
C ASP A 198 -21.99 -4.91 -4.26
N GLN A 199 -20.67 -5.08 -4.31
CA GLN A 199 -19.78 -4.76 -3.19
C GLN A 199 -19.81 -3.26 -2.87
N LEU A 200 -19.85 -2.40 -3.88
CA LEU A 200 -19.97 -0.95 -3.68
C LEU A 200 -21.33 -0.57 -3.09
N ALA A 201 -22.43 -1.11 -3.65
CA ALA A 201 -23.77 -0.86 -3.14
C ALA A 201 -23.89 -1.29 -1.67
N LYS A 202 -23.42 -2.50 -1.34
CA LYS A 202 -23.41 -3.00 0.05
C LYS A 202 -22.60 -2.10 0.98
N ARG A 203 -21.46 -1.57 0.51
CA ARG A 203 -20.65 -0.66 1.30
C ARG A 203 -21.37 0.66 1.56
N ASP A 204 -22.00 1.24 0.54
CA ASP A 204 -22.72 2.51 0.65
C ASP A 204 -23.93 2.38 1.58
N ASP A 205 -24.58 1.21 1.61
CA ASP A 205 -25.71 0.92 2.49
C ASP A 205 -25.29 0.71 3.96
N THR A 206 -24.08 0.17 4.19
CA THR A 206 -23.66 -0.29 5.53
C THR A 206 -22.62 0.60 6.20
N GLN A 207 -21.99 1.51 5.47
CA GLN A 207 -20.90 2.34 5.98
C GLN A 207 -21.11 3.82 5.64
N PRO A 208 -20.70 4.74 6.51
CA PRO A 208 -20.79 6.18 6.26
C PRO A 208 -19.69 6.61 5.27
N THR A 209 -19.81 6.21 4.00
CA THR A 209 -18.78 6.43 2.96
C THR A 209 -18.51 7.90 2.65
N LYS A 210 -19.44 8.80 3.00
CA LYS A 210 -19.34 10.25 2.80
C LYS A 210 -18.57 10.95 3.93
N ASP A 211 -18.46 10.31 5.10
CA ASP A 211 -17.79 10.86 6.25
C ASP A 211 -16.37 10.34 6.40
N ARG A 212 -15.49 11.13 7.01
CA ARG A 212 -14.12 10.71 7.31
C ARG A 212 -14.12 9.91 8.60
N THR A 213 -14.27 8.60 8.46
CA THR A 213 -14.24 7.66 9.58
C THR A 213 -12.98 6.81 9.56
N ALA A 214 -12.59 6.31 10.72
CA ALA A 214 -11.45 5.39 10.86
C ALA A 214 -11.80 3.94 10.51
N GLY A 215 -13.03 3.66 10.06
CA GLY A 215 -13.53 2.30 9.88
C GLY A 215 -13.69 1.57 11.21
N SER A 216 -13.46 0.26 11.23
CA SER A 216 -13.51 -0.53 12.47
C SER A 216 -12.34 -0.16 13.38
N THR A 217 -12.64 0.44 14.54
CA THR A 217 -11.63 0.86 15.53
C THR A 217 -11.05 -0.33 16.30
N PHE A 218 -11.83 -1.38 16.48
CA PHE A 218 -11.44 -2.59 17.17
C PHE A 218 -11.27 -3.76 16.21
N ARG A 219 -10.42 -4.71 16.58
CA ARG A 219 -10.30 -5.99 15.84
C ARG A 219 -11.59 -6.79 16.02
N ASN A 220 -12.03 -7.45 14.94
CA ASN A 220 -13.11 -8.41 15.06
C ASN A 220 -12.66 -9.58 15.97
N PRO A 221 -13.52 -10.06 16.87
CA PRO A 221 -13.22 -11.24 17.66
C PRO A 221 -13.13 -12.49 16.78
N ALA A 222 -12.54 -13.55 17.33
CA ALA A 222 -12.47 -14.83 16.64
C ALA A 222 -13.90 -15.37 16.36
N GLY A 223 -14.15 -15.81 15.13
CA GLY A 223 -15.45 -16.35 14.70
C GLY A 223 -16.42 -15.31 14.11
N PHE A 224 -15.94 -14.10 13.83
CA PHE A 224 -16.71 -13.03 13.17
C PHE A 224 -16.33 -12.91 11.69
#